data_f312e923e92c05881c1ea15118674671
#
_entry.id   f312e923e92c05881c1ea15118674671
#
_cell.length_a   1.000
_cell.length_b   1.000
_cell.length_c   1.000
_cell.angle_alpha   90.00
_cell.angle_beta   90.00
_cell.angle_gamma   90.00
#
_symmetry.space_group_name_H-M   'P 1'
#
loop_
_entity.id
_entity.type
_entity.pdbx_description
1 polymer ?
#
loop_
_entity_poly.entity_id
_entity_poly.type
_entity_poly.pdbx_seq_one_letter_code
_entity_poly.pdbx_strand_id
1 'polypeptide(L)'
;MKARIETRSANPKIMQLLLAIEAYLHGTGLGSRLLHLVKTRASQINGCAHCIDMHTQDARAEGESEQRLYALNAWRATPFFDERERAALEWTEAVTRVAETHVPDEVYERVRQHFAEDELIDLTLAVTAINTWNRLSIAFRTVAGSYRRRVQQSSGAAAGQAPSV
;
A
#
# COMPACT_ATOMS: atom_id res chain seq x y z
N MET A 1 4.53 -23.60 4.27
CA MET A 1 4.27 -23.36 2.83
C MET A 1 5.61 -22.98 2.20
N LYS A 2 5.90 -23.41 0.96
CA LYS A 2 7.16 -23.11 0.26
C LYS A 2 6.85 -22.27 -0.98
N ALA A 3 7.67 -21.24 -1.25
CA ALA A 3 7.60 -20.46 -2.48
C ALA A 3 7.83 -21.35 -3.71
N ARG A 4 7.13 -21.03 -4.81
CA ARG A 4 7.35 -21.68 -6.12
C ARG A 4 8.57 -21.11 -6.83
N ILE A 5 8.72 -19.78 -6.75
CA ILE A 5 9.83 -19.03 -7.34
C ILE A 5 10.16 -17.89 -6.37
N GLU A 6 11.45 -17.65 -6.16
CA GLU A 6 11.95 -16.45 -5.48
C GLU A 6 12.01 -15.30 -6.50
N THR A 7 10.91 -14.54 -6.60
CA THR A 7 10.71 -13.54 -7.65
C THR A 7 11.80 -12.48 -7.70
N ARG A 8 12.31 -12.08 -6.53
CA ARG A 8 13.33 -11.03 -6.42
C ARG A 8 14.65 -11.42 -7.06
N SER A 9 15.08 -12.66 -6.89
CA SER A 9 16.31 -13.19 -7.48
C SER A 9 16.12 -13.68 -8.90
N ALA A 10 14.92 -14.19 -9.24
CA ALA A 10 14.63 -14.73 -10.56
C ALA A 10 14.59 -13.66 -11.66
N ASN A 11 14.08 -12.46 -11.35
CA ASN A 11 14.05 -11.34 -12.30
C ASN A 11 14.30 -9.98 -11.59
N PRO A 12 15.56 -9.62 -11.35
CA PRO A 12 15.89 -8.37 -10.67
C PRO A 12 15.44 -7.10 -11.42
N LYS A 13 15.37 -7.14 -12.75
CA LYS A 13 14.95 -5.98 -13.56
C LYS A 13 13.49 -5.64 -13.32
N ILE A 14 12.60 -6.63 -13.30
CA ILE A 14 11.18 -6.41 -12.96
C ILE A 14 11.04 -5.88 -11.55
N MET A 15 11.81 -6.39 -10.59
CA MET A 15 11.80 -5.89 -9.23
C MET A 15 12.22 -4.42 -9.15
N GLN A 16 13.25 -4.01 -9.89
CA GLN A 16 13.67 -2.61 -9.95
C GLN A 16 12.58 -1.69 -10.50
N LEU A 17 11.89 -2.10 -11.58
CA LEU A 17 10.79 -1.32 -12.15
C LEU A 17 9.61 -1.16 -11.17
N LEU A 18 9.21 -2.23 -10.51
CA LEU A 18 8.13 -2.18 -9.51
C LEU A 18 8.53 -1.33 -8.31
N LEU A 19 9.77 -1.43 -7.84
CA LEU A 19 10.28 -0.59 -6.75
C LEU A 19 10.41 0.88 -7.15
N ALA A 20 10.66 1.20 -8.42
CA ALA A 20 10.66 2.57 -8.92
C ALA A 20 9.24 3.17 -8.88
N ILE A 21 8.20 2.39 -9.20
CA ILE A 21 6.80 2.81 -9.03
C ILE A 21 6.50 3.09 -7.54
N GLU A 22 6.94 2.21 -6.64
CA GLU A 22 6.76 2.44 -5.21
C GLU A 22 7.47 3.72 -4.72
N ALA A 23 8.70 3.95 -5.18
CA ALA A 23 9.45 5.16 -4.84
C ALA A 23 8.76 6.43 -5.35
N TYR A 24 8.20 6.41 -6.57
CA TYR A 24 7.39 7.50 -7.10
C TYR A 24 6.16 7.77 -6.22
N LEU A 25 5.38 6.73 -5.91
CA LEU A 25 4.16 6.83 -5.11
C LEU A 25 4.41 7.39 -3.71
N HIS A 26 5.53 7.02 -3.07
CA HIS A 26 5.91 7.60 -1.78
C HIS A 26 6.30 9.08 -1.86
N GLY A 27 6.62 9.59 -3.04
CA GLY A 27 6.89 11.01 -3.29
C GLY A 27 5.65 11.84 -3.64
N THR A 28 4.48 11.22 -3.83
CA THR A 28 3.24 11.91 -4.19
C THR A 28 2.53 12.54 -2.99
N GLY A 29 1.56 13.42 -3.26
CA GLY A 29 0.72 14.07 -2.25
C GLY A 29 -0.28 13.15 -1.53
N LEU A 30 -0.39 11.88 -1.92
CA LEU A 30 -1.33 10.93 -1.29
C LEU A 30 -1.00 10.63 0.18
N GLY A 31 0.28 10.64 0.54
CA GLY A 31 0.77 10.32 1.88
C GLY A 31 0.82 8.81 2.17
N SER A 32 1.80 8.42 2.97
CA SER A 32 2.07 7.00 3.25
C SER A 32 0.92 6.29 3.96
N ARG A 33 0.24 6.98 4.86
CA ARG A 33 -0.92 6.43 5.60
C ARG A 33 -2.04 5.97 4.64
N LEU A 34 -2.43 6.83 3.69
CA LEU A 34 -3.46 6.49 2.70
C LEU A 34 -2.99 5.35 1.79
N LEU A 35 -1.73 5.40 1.35
CA LEU A 35 -1.14 4.33 0.53
C LEU A 35 -1.18 2.97 1.24
N HIS A 36 -0.90 2.91 2.55
CA HIS A 36 -0.99 1.67 3.31
C HIS A 36 -2.43 1.15 3.42
N LEU A 37 -3.42 2.01 3.64
CA LEU A 37 -4.85 1.61 3.68
C LEU A 37 -5.29 1.03 2.32
N VAL A 38 -5.02 1.75 1.25
CA VAL A 38 -5.34 1.34 -0.14
C VAL A 38 -4.70 -0.02 -0.48
N LYS A 39 -3.40 -0.15 -0.22
CA LYS A 39 -2.65 -1.38 -0.52
C LYS A 39 -3.10 -2.55 0.35
N THR A 40 -3.39 -2.30 1.62
CA THR A 40 -3.95 -3.34 2.52
C THR A 40 -5.33 -3.78 2.03
N ARG A 41 -6.20 -2.82 1.67
CA ARG A 41 -7.55 -3.16 1.19
C ARG A 41 -7.54 -3.98 -0.10
N ALA A 42 -6.79 -3.56 -1.10
CA ALA A 42 -6.62 -4.34 -2.33
C ALA A 42 -6.07 -5.75 -2.06
N SER A 43 -5.13 -5.86 -1.12
CA SER A 43 -4.56 -7.15 -0.73
C SER A 43 -5.55 -8.05 0.01
N GLN A 44 -6.48 -7.49 0.81
CA GLN A 44 -7.60 -8.22 1.41
C GLN A 44 -8.56 -8.76 0.35
N ILE A 45 -8.90 -7.95 -0.65
CA ILE A 45 -9.78 -8.34 -1.76
C ILE A 45 -9.17 -9.50 -2.55
N ASN A 46 -7.89 -9.41 -2.86
CA ASN A 46 -7.16 -10.43 -3.63
C ASN A 46 -6.74 -11.65 -2.79
N GLY A 47 -6.81 -11.60 -1.45
CA GLY A 47 -6.37 -12.68 -0.58
C GLY A 47 -4.85 -12.86 -0.52
N CYS A 48 -4.06 -11.78 -0.67
CA CYS A 48 -2.59 -11.84 -0.62
C CYS A 48 -2.08 -11.77 0.82
N ALA A 49 -1.88 -12.92 1.47
CA ALA A 49 -1.42 -12.99 2.85
C ALA A 49 -0.08 -12.26 3.08
N HIS A 50 0.91 -12.42 2.18
CA HIS A 50 2.20 -11.73 2.29
C HIS A 50 2.06 -10.21 2.22
N CYS A 51 1.21 -9.71 1.33
CA CYS A 51 1.03 -8.26 1.15
C CYS A 51 0.23 -7.65 2.33
N ILE A 52 -0.78 -8.37 2.85
CA ILE A 52 -1.49 -7.96 4.08
C ILE A 52 -0.51 -7.87 5.25
N ASP A 53 0.28 -8.92 5.48
CA ASP A 53 1.30 -8.96 6.55
C ASP A 53 2.28 -7.78 6.45
N MET A 54 2.82 -7.52 5.26
CA MET A 54 3.77 -6.44 5.02
C MET A 54 3.14 -5.06 5.27
N HIS A 55 2.04 -4.74 4.59
CA HIS A 55 1.45 -3.40 4.66
C HIS A 55 0.83 -3.08 6.02
N THR A 56 0.33 -4.07 6.75
CA THR A 56 -0.15 -3.83 8.13
C THR A 56 1.00 -3.58 9.10
N GLN A 57 2.15 -4.24 8.94
CA GLN A 57 3.35 -3.95 9.73
C GLN A 57 3.86 -2.52 9.46
N ASP A 58 3.94 -2.11 8.19
CA ASP A 58 4.41 -0.78 7.80
C ASP A 58 3.44 0.31 8.28
N ALA A 59 2.13 0.14 8.09
CA ALA A 59 1.10 1.04 8.58
C ALA A 59 1.19 1.27 10.09
N ARG A 60 1.30 0.19 10.87
CA ARG A 60 1.45 0.28 12.34
C ARG A 60 2.72 1.02 12.76
N ALA A 61 3.80 0.77 12.07
CA ALA A 61 5.07 1.44 12.35
C ALA A 61 5.03 2.95 12.01
N GLU A 62 4.09 3.39 11.19
CA GLU A 62 3.81 4.78 10.86
C GLU A 62 2.64 5.38 11.67
N GLY A 63 2.19 4.68 12.71
CA GLY A 63 1.20 5.16 13.67
C GLY A 63 -0.25 4.80 13.35
N GLU A 64 -0.50 3.92 12.39
CA GLU A 64 -1.86 3.42 12.16
C GLU A 64 -2.29 2.47 13.31
N SER A 65 -3.56 2.59 13.72
CA SER A 65 -4.09 1.77 14.81
C SER A 65 -4.49 0.37 14.35
N GLU A 66 -4.30 -0.61 15.23
CA GLU A 66 -4.76 -1.98 14.99
C GLU A 66 -6.27 -2.05 14.78
N GLN A 67 -7.02 -1.25 15.54
CA GLN A 67 -8.49 -1.20 15.44
C GLN A 67 -8.95 -0.82 14.03
N ARG A 68 -8.31 0.18 13.41
CA ARG A 68 -8.63 0.59 12.04
C ARG A 68 -8.22 -0.48 11.02
N LEU A 69 -7.06 -1.12 11.21
CA LEU A 69 -6.61 -2.20 10.33
C LEU A 69 -7.52 -3.44 10.43
N TYR A 70 -8.01 -3.79 11.62
CA TYR A 70 -8.96 -4.90 11.80
C TYR A 70 -10.31 -4.62 11.16
N ALA A 71 -10.77 -3.36 11.20
CA ALA A 71 -12.05 -2.94 10.64
C ALA A 71 -12.00 -2.61 9.14
N LEU A 72 -10.81 -2.61 8.51
CA LEU A 72 -10.62 -2.14 7.14
C LEU A 72 -11.42 -2.91 6.09
N ASN A 73 -11.67 -4.20 6.28
CA ASN A 73 -12.50 -4.99 5.37
C ASN A 73 -14.00 -4.65 5.48
N ALA A 74 -14.40 -4.01 6.59
CA ALA A 74 -15.76 -3.55 6.86
C ALA A 74 -15.84 -2.02 6.98
N TRP A 75 -14.95 -1.30 6.34
CA TRP A 75 -14.76 0.14 6.48
C TRP A 75 -16.05 0.96 6.30
N ARG A 76 -16.98 0.51 5.42
CA ARG A 76 -18.26 1.19 5.20
C ARG A 76 -19.14 1.25 6.43
N ALA A 77 -19.05 0.25 7.32
CA ALA A 77 -19.86 0.11 8.51
C ALA A 77 -19.22 0.72 9.78
N THR A 78 -18.07 1.42 9.65
CA THR A 78 -17.35 1.99 10.80
C THR A 78 -17.21 3.50 10.67
N PRO A 79 -17.08 4.27 11.77
CA PRO A 79 -16.81 5.71 11.76
C PRO A 79 -15.32 6.03 11.72
N PHE A 80 -14.43 5.05 11.50
CA PHE A 80 -12.99 5.21 11.70
C PHE A 80 -12.25 5.88 10.54
N PHE A 81 -12.88 5.98 9.38
CA PHE A 81 -12.28 6.50 8.15
C PHE A 81 -12.95 7.80 7.75
N ASP A 82 -12.14 8.81 7.44
CA ASP A 82 -12.63 10.09 6.95
C ASP A 82 -13.15 9.98 5.50
N GLU A 83 -13.78 11.03 5.00
CA GLU A 83 -14.43 11.01 3.68
C GLU A 83 -13.42 10.81 2.53
N ARG A 84 -12.20 11.35 2.65
CA ARG A 84 -11.14 11.15 1.66
C ARG A 84 -10.63 9.70 1.66
N GLU A 85 -10.44 9.12 2.84
CA GLU A 85 -10.07 7.71 2.99
C GLU A 85 -11.18 6.78 2.47
N ARG A 86 -12.44 7.09 2.77
CA ARG A 86 -13.60 6.33 2.28
C ARG A 86 -13.71 6.34 0.76
N ALA A 87 -13.52 7.51 0.13
CA ALA A 87 -13.48 7.65 -1.32
C ALA A 87 -12.34 6.84 -1.94
N ALA A 88 -11.14 6.89 -1.35
CA ALA A 88 -10.00 6.09 -1.81
C ALA A 88 -10.23 4.58 -1.66
N LEU A 89 -10.87 4.13 -0.57
CA LEU A 89 -11.19 2.72 -0.36
C LEU A 89 -12.25 2.22 -1.34
N GLU A 90 -13.26 3.04 -1.65
CA GLU A 90 -14.27 2.70 -2.66
C GLU A 90 -13.63 2.60 -4.06
N TRP A 91 -12.78 3.56 -4.43
CA TRP A 91 -12.01 3.52 -5.66
C TRP A 91 -11.12 2.28 -5.75
N THR A 92 -10.46 1.94 -4.64
CA THR A 92 -9.63 0.75 -4.53
C THR A 92 -10.41 -0.52 -4.83
N GLU A 93 -11.61 -0.64 -4.29
CA GLU A 93 -12.47 -1.81 -4.53
C GLU A 93 -12.93 -1.90 -5.98
N ALA A 94 -13.36 -0.76 -6.56
CA ALA A 94 -13.83 -0.72 -7.94
C ALA A 94 -12.71 -1.06 -8.93
N VAL A 95 -11.52 -0.45 -8.79
CA VAL A 95 -10.38 -0.70 -9.68
C VAL A 95 -9.77 -2.08 -9.45
N THR A 96 -9.74 -2.60 -8.22
CA THR A 96 -9.23 -3.95 -7.96
C THR A 96 -10.11 -5.02 -8.63
N ARG A 97 -11.42 -4.79 -8.68
CA ARG A 97 -12.41 -5.67 -9.33
C ARG A 97 -12.86 -5.14 -10.68
N VAL A 98 -11.99 -4.49 -11.42
CA VAL A 98 -12.34 -3.80 -12.67
C VAL A 98 -13.06 -4.69 -13.69
N ALA A 99 -12.72 -5.97 -13.75
CA ALA A 99 -13.40 -6.93 -14.63
C ALA A 99 -14.88 -7.17 -14.29
N GLU A 100 -15.27 -6.89 -13.04
CA GLU A 100 -16.65 -7.06 -12.55
C GLU A 100 -17.39 -5.74 -12.51
N THR A 101 -16.70 -4.68 -12.07
CA THR A 101 -17.32 -3.38 -11.78
C THR A 101 -17.33 -2.43 -12.97
N HIS A 102 -16.32 -2.52 -13.85
CA HIS A 102 -16.03 -1.53 -14.91
C HIS A 102 -15.92 -0.09 -14.39
N VAL A 103 -15.68 0.09 -13.09
CA VAL A 103 -15.58 1.39 -12.40
C VAL A 103 -16.78 2.29 -12.73
N PRO A 104 -17.93 2.15 -12.05
CA PRO A 104 -19.14 2.92 -12.32
C PRO A 104 -18.92 4.43 -12.21
N ASP A 105 -19.64 5.20 -13.02
CA ASP A 105 -19.55 6.67 -13.06
C ASP A 105 -19.82 7.28 -11.68
N GLU A 106 -20.73 6.70 -10.89
CA GLU A 106 -21.06 7.16 -9.54
C GLU A 106 -19.87 7.04 -8.57
N VAL A 107 -19.02 6.04 -8.75
CA VAL A 107 -17.78 5.88 -7.98
C VAL A 107 -16.77 6.94 -8.39
N TYR A 108 -16.61 7.17 -9.69
CA TYR A 108 -15.76 8.23 -10.23
C TYR A 108 -16.19 9.62 -9.72
N GLU A 109 -17.48 9.93 -9.80
CA GLU A 109 -18.02 11.23 -9.37
C GLU A 109 -17.83 11.47 -7.85
N ARG A 110 -17.89 10.42 -7.02
CA ARG A 110 -17.59 10.56 -5.58
C ARG A 110 -16.11 10.77 -5.32
N VAL A 111 -15.22 9.99 -5.95
CA VAL A 111 -13.78 10.08 -5.66
C VAL A 111 -13.18 11.41 -6.12
N ARG A 112 -13.62 11.95 -7.27
CA ARG A 112 -13.14 13.24 -7.79
C ARG A 112 -13.50 14.45 -6.90
N GLN A 113 -14.43 14.31 -5.96
CA GLN A 113 -14.72 15.35 -4.96
C GLN A 113 -13.62 15.47 -3.88
N HIS A 114 -12.78 14.45 -3.73
CA HIS A 114 -11.75 14.36 -2.70
C HIS A 114 -10.33 14.31 -3.24
N PHE A 115 -10.15 14.12 -4.57
CA PHE A 115 -8.86 14.00 -5.23
C PHE A 115 -8.83 14.87 -6.48
N ALA A 116 -7.77 15.66 -6.65
CA ALA A 116 -7.47 16.33 -7.91
C ALA A 116 -7.17 15.28 -9.01
N GLU A 117 -7.16 15.69 -10.27
CA GLU A 117 -7.00 14.77 -11.39
C GLU A 117 -5.67 14.01 -11.34
N ASP A 118 -4.59 14.69 -11.03
CA ASP A 118 -3.25 14.09 -10.85
C ASP A 118 -3.20 13.14 -9.65
N GLU A 119 -3.78 13.54 -8.51
CA GLU A 119 -3.88 12.65 -7.34
C GLU A 119 -4.72 11.40 -7.61
N LEU A 120 -5.78 11.52 -8.41
CA LEU A 120 -6.62 10.37 -8.78
C LEU A 120 -5.89 9.41 -9.72
N ILE A 121 -5.04 9.93 -10.61
CA ILE A 121 -4.14 9.11 -11.44
C ILE A 121 -3.12 8.39 -10.54
N ASP A 122 -2.52 9.09 -9.59
CA ASP A 122 -1.57 8.49 -8.63
C ASP A 122 -2.24 7.43 -7.75
N LEU A 123 -3.46 7.68 -7.27
CA LEU A 123 -4.25 6.70 -6.53
C LEU A 123 -4.54 5.46 -7.39
N THR A 124 -4.88 5.65 -8.64
CA THR A 124 -5.10 4.55 -9.58
C THR A 124 -3.82 3.76 -9.83
N LEU A 125 -2.68 4.45 -9.97
CA LEU A 125 -1.38 3.80 -10.07
C LEU A 125 -1.05 3.00 -8.80
N ALA A 126 -1.35 3.52 -7.62
CA ALA A 126 -1.14 2.80 -6.35
C ALA A 126 -1.96 1.51 -6.30
N VAL A 127 -3.23 1.56 -6.71
CA VAL A 127 -4.10 0.37 -6.76
C VAL A 127 -3.59 -0.63 -7.80
N THR A 128 -3.20 -0.21 -8.99
CA THR A 128 -2.70 -1.13 -10.02
C THR A 128 -1.35 -1.73 -9.66
N ALA A 129 -0.46 -0.95 -9.04
CA ALA A 129 0.82 -1.44 -8.53
C ALA A 129 0.64 -2.54 -7.48
N ILE A 130 -0.19 -2.31 -6.45
CA ILE A 130 -0.44 -3.34 -5.44
C ILE A 130 -1.13 -4.56 -6.04
N ASN A 131 -2.02 -4.40 -7.01
CA ASN A 131 -2.62 -5.51 -7.73
C ASN A 131 -1.56 -6.33 -8.49
N THR A 132 -0.54 -5.71 -9.04
CA THR A 132 0.62 -6.41 -9.66
C THR A 132 1.39 -7.20 -8.61
N TRP A 133 1.74 -6.60 -7.47
CA TRP A 133 2.41 -7.27 -6.36
C TRP A 133 1.61 -8.46 -5.81
N ASN A 134 0.28 -8.30 -5.65
CA ASN A 134 -0.59 -9.36 -5.18
C ASN A 134 -0.55 -10.57 -6.14
N ARG A 135 -0.64 -10.32 -7.47
CA ARG A 135 -0.62 -11.38 -8.48
C ARG A 135 0.71 -12.14 -8.50
N LEU A 136 1.83 -11.42 -8.41
CA LEU A 136 3.15 -12.06 -8.31
C LEU A 136 3.26 -12.88 -7.02
N SER A 137 2.87 -12.31 -5.89
CA SER A 137 2.97 -12.98 -4.59
C SER A 137 2.08 -14.22 -4.48
N ILE A 138 0.85 -14.15 -4.98
CA ILE A 138 -0.09 -15.27 -4.98
C ILE A 138 0.36 -16.36 -5.96
N ALA A 139 0.67 -15.98 -7.21
CA ALA A 139 1.08 -16.92 -8.24
C ALA A 139 2.33 -17.72 -7.85
N PHE A 140 3.30 -17.04 -7.23
CA PHE A 140 4.57 -17.67 -6.84
C PHE A 140 4.64 -18.09 -5.37
N ARG A 141 3.53 -17.94 -4.63
CA ARG A 141 3.39 -18.36 -3.22
C ARG A 141 4.44 -17.73 -2.31
N THR A 142 4.62 -16.40 -2.40
CA THR A 142 5.48 -15.68 -1.46
C THR A 142 4.99 -15.93 -0.03
N VAL A 143 5.91 -16.31 0.87
CA VAL A 143 5.57 -16.76 2.21
C VAL A 143 5.31 -15.53 3.10
N ALA A 144 4.12 -15.46 3.72
CA ALA A 144 3.81 -14.47 4.75
C ALA A 144 4.68 -14.72 6.01
N GLY A 145 4.92 -13.67 6.82
CA GLY A 145 5.77 -13.74 8.01
C GLY A 145 7.28 -13.64 7.73
N SER A 146 7.68 -13.62 6.45
CA SER A 146 9.09 -13.45 6.05
C SER A 146 9.53 -11.99 5.93
N TYR A 147 8.57 -11.06 5.86
CA TYR A 147 8.86 -9.63 5.77
C TYR A 147 9.52 -9.13 7.05
N ARG A 148 10.52 -8.29 6.89
CA ARG A 148 11.17 -7.54 7.98
C ARG A 148 11.32 -6.10 7.52
N ARG A 149 10.64 -5.18 8.19
CA ARG A 149 10.81 -3.75 7.96
C ARG A 149 12.26 -3.37 8.22
N ARG A 150 12.90 -2.67 7.27
CA ARG A 150 14.20 -2.04 7.51
C ARG A 150 13.97 -0.82 8.40
N VAL A 151 14.39 -0.90 9.66
CA VAL A 151 14.46 0.28 10.53
C VAL A 151 15.51 1.20 9.89
N GLN A 152 15.11 2.38 9.43
CA GLN A 152 16.07 3.42 9.11
C GLN A 152 16.80 3.76 10.41
N GLN A 153 18.08 3.40 10.49
CA GLN A 153 18.94 3.94 11.52
C GLN A 153 19.02 5.44 11.28
N SER A 154 18.37 6.22 12.15
CA SER A 154 18.61 7.67 12.22
C SER A 154 20.10 7.82 12.49
N SER A 155 20.83 8.33 11.51
CA SER A 155 22.20 8.80 11.68
C SER A 155 22.18 9.95 12.67
N GLY A 156 22.28 9.64 13.97
CA GLY A 156 22.54 10.59 15.00
C GLY A 156 23.91 11.21 14.71
N ALA A 157 23.89 12.44 14.20
CA ALA A 157 25.09 13.25 14.14
C ALA A 157 25.65 13.38 15.57
N ALA A 158 26.72 12.69 15.84
CA ALA A 158 27.54 12.92 17.01
C ALA A 158 28.08 14.36 16.92
N ALA A 159 27.48 15.26 17.70
CA ALA A 159 28.06 16.59 17.96
C ALA A 159 29.39 16.38 18.66
N GLY A 160 30.47 16.64 17.94
CA GLY A 160 31.81 16.61 18.47
C GLY A 160 31.97 17.60 19.60
N GLN A 161 32.34 17.12 20.77
CA GLN A 161 32.91 17.94 21.82
C GLN A 161 34.29 18.42 21.39
N ALA A 162 34.44 19.74 21.25
CA ALA A 162 35.74 20.36 21.11
C ALA A 162 36.50 20.28 22.45
N PRO A 163 37.79 19.99 22.45
CA PRO A 163 38.59 20.04 23.69
C PRO A 163 38.87 21.49 24.07
N SER A 164 38.57 21.83 25.30
CA SER A 164 39.00 23.08 25.95
C SER A 164 40.50 23.01 26.27
N VAL A 165 41.22 24.03 25.84
CA VAL A 165 42.59 24.36 26.31
C VAL A 165 42.49 25.24 27.51
#